data_b9b4c651168202e2bb7fed9b292c5c7f
#
_entry.id   b9b4c651168202e2bb7fed9b292c5c7f
#
_cell.length_a   1.000
_cell.length_b   1.000
_cell.length_c   1.000
_cell.angle_alpha   90.00
_cell.angle_beta   90.00
_cell.angle_gamma   90.00
#
_symmetry.space_group_name_H-M   'P 1'
#
loop_
_entity.id
_entity.type
_entity.pdbx_description
1 polymer ?
#
loop_
_entity_poly.entity_id
_entity_poly.type
_entity_poly.pdbx_seq_one_letter_code
_entity_poly.pdbx_strand_id
1 'polypeptide(L)'
;MQNLLALTSRELKSFWYSPVAYVVGALFLLLQGYVFGLLITALNDPAADVSISIAQAFFGPTFFYSISILITAPFLTMRTFSEEKRTGSIELLLTAPVTDMQVVLSKFLGAWLAYVILWGLTVVYFIGLRQLTAFDWGPVLTGYLGAWMLGAVLIAIGVLASSLTRNQVVAAILSFVTLLLLFSLGIFEWFIRDPETSKTIRYLSLLEHLNDFSKGILDTRPMVLYTTLTAICLFLTGRVINSPRWRS
;
A
#
# COMPACT_ATOMS: atom_id res chain seq x y z
N MET A 1 5.60 -13.87 -21.08
CA MET A 1 4.56 -12.93 -20.63
C MET A 1 3.25 -13.63 -20.28
N GLN A 2 2.79 -14.61 -21.08
CA GLN A 2 1.53 -15.34 -20.80
C GLN A 2 1.49 -16.02 -19.41
N ASN A 3 2.59 -16.64 -18.99
CA ASN A 3 2.68 -17.30 -17.68
C ASN A 3 2.55 -16.31 -16.51
N LEU A 4 3.14 -15.10 -16.61
CA LEU A 4 3.03 -14.07 -15.56
C LEU A 4 1.57 -13.60 -15.41
N LEU A 5 0.89 -13.31 -16.51
CA LEU A 5 -0.51 -12.88 -16.49
C LEU A 5 -1.44 -13.97 -15.93
N ALA A 6 -1.22 -15.22 -16.32
CA ALA A 6 -1.99 -16.34 -15.79
C ALA A 6 -1.80 -16.51 -14.28
N LEU A 7 -0.55 -16.44 -13.80
CA LEU A 7 -0.23 -16.48 -12.37
C LEU A 7 -0.85 -15.31 -11.61
N THR A 8 -0.70 -14.07 -12.10
CA THR A 8 -1.28 -12.88 -11.47
C THR A 8 -2.81 -12.98 -11.40
N SER A 9 -3.46 -13.43 -12.46
CA SER A 9 -4.92 -13.66 -12.46
C SER A 9 -5.35 -14.70 -11.43
N ARG A 10 -4.58 -15.79 -11.28
CA ARG A 10 -4.81 -16.81 -10.26
C ARG A 10 -4.68 -16.23 -8.85
N GLU A 11 -3.62 -15.46 -8.57
CA GLU A 11 -3.40 -14.83 -7.27
C GLU A 11 -4.52 -13.84 -6.93
N LEU A 12 -4.92 -13.00 -7.88
CA LEU A 12 -6.01 -12.04 -7.69
C LEU A 12 -7.35 -12.75 -7.41
N LYS A 13 -7.66 -13.83 -8.16
CA LYS A 13 -8.85 -14.64 -7.91
C LYS A 13 -8.80 -15.30 -6.53
N SER A 14 -7.66 -15.89 -6.16
CA SER A 14 -7.47 -16.52 -4.84
C SER A 14 -7.72 -15.52 -3.71
N PHE A 15 -7.31 -14.25 -3.88
CA PHE A 15 -7.62 -13.19 -2.93
C PHE A 15 -9.14 -13.00 -2.77
N TRP A 16 -9.88 -12.85 -3.88
CA TRP A 16 -11.33 -12.62 -3.84
C TRP A 16 -12.15 -13.84 -3.39
N TYR A 17 -11.63 -15.06 -3.49
CA TYR A 17 -12.27 -16.24 -2.91
C TYR A 17 -12.04 -16.39 -1.40
N SER A 18 -11.19 -15.57 -0.80
CA SER A 18 -10.92 -15.60 0.65
C SER A 18 -11.95 -14.77 1.42
N PRO A 19 -12.62 -15.30 2.46
CA PRO A 19 -13.50 -14.53 3.33
C PRO A 19 -12.80 -13.33 3.97
N VAL A 20 -11.49 -13.44 4.24
CA VAL A 20 -10.67 -12.36 4.82
C VAL A 20 -10.63 -11.14 3.92
N ALA A 21 -10.62 -11.31 2.60
CA ALA A 21 -10.63 -10.19 1.65
C ALA A 21 -11.87 -9.32 1.80
N TYR A 22 -13.02 -9.93 1.99
CA TYR A 22 -14.28 -9.20 2.19
C TYR A 22 -14.30 -8.46 3.53
N VAL A 23 -13.81 -9.08 4.61
CA VAL A 23 -13.73 -8.44 5.92
C VAL A 23 -12.77 -7.24 5.87
N VAL A 24 -11.58 -7.42 5.32
CA VAL A 24 -10.57 -6.34 5.17
C VAL A 24 -11.10 -5.24 4.26
N GLY A 25 -11.70 -5.60 3.12
CA GLY A 25 -12.29 -4.65 2.19
C GLY A 25 -13.44 -3.85 2.81
N ALA A 26 -14.35 -4.52 3.54
CA ALA A 26 -15.45 -3.85 4.22
C ALA A 26 -14.95 -2.89 5.31
N LEU A 27 -14.01 -3.32 6.16
CA LEU A 27 -13.41 -2.47 7.18
C LEU A 27 -12.69 -1.27 6.56
N PHE A 28 -11.94 -1.47 5.48
CA PHE A 28 -11.27 -0.39 4.76
C PHE A 28 -12.28 0.63 4.22
N LEU A 29 -13.32 0.16 3.51
CA LEU A 29 -14.33 1.05 2.92
C LEU A 29 -15.15 1.77 4.01
N LEU A 30 -15.53 1.09 5.10
CA LEU A 30 -16.20 1.71 6.23
C LEU A 30 -15.37 2.83 6.86
N LEU A 31 -14.07 2.57 7.08
CA LEU A 31 -13.16 3.54 7.66
C LEU A 31 -12.97 4.74 6.70
N GLN A 32 -12.74 4.49 5.42
CA GLN A 32 -12.60 5.56 4.42
C GLN A 32 -13.90 6.34 4.22
N GLY A 33 -15.05 5.67 4.24
CA GLY A 33 -16.36 6.32 4.17
C GLY A 33 -16.65 7.18 5.40
N TYR A 34 -16.28 6.71 6.59
CA TYR A 34 -16.40 7.49 7.83
C TYR A 34 -15.53 8.74 7.79
N VAL A 35 -14.25 8.60 7.39
CA VAL A 35 -13.33 9.73 7.22
C VAL A 35 -13.87 10.73 6.21
N PHE A 36 -14.37 10.25 5.07
CA PHE A 36 -14.96 11.11 4.05
C PHE A 36 -16.19 11.86 4.58
N GLY A 37 -17.04 11.20 5.36
CA GLY A 37 -18.19 11.81 6.04
C GLY A 37 -17.76 12.91 7.02
N LEU A 38 -16.71 12.68 7.81
CA LEU A 38 -16.13 13.71 8.70
C LEU A 38 -15.62 14.92 7.91
N LEU A 39 -14.97 14.68 6.76
CA LEU A 39 -14.49 15.76 5.90
C LEU A 39 -15.64 16.60 5.35
N ILE A 40 -16.73 15.97 4.92
CA ILE A 40 -17.92 16.70 4.45
C ILE A 40 -18.52 17.54 5.58
N THR A 41 -18.60 17.02 6.79
CA THR A 41 -19.14 17.79 7.94
C THR A 41 -18.24 18.96 8.29
N ALA A 42 -16.93 18.77 8.28
CA ALA A 42 -15.95 19.86 8.52
C ALA A 42 -16.01 20.95 7.45
N LEU A 43 -16.20 20.57 6.19
CA LEU A 43 -16.32 21.55 5.08
C LEU A 43 -17.64 22.35 5.10
N ASN A 44 -18.67 21.81 5.74
CA ASN A 44 -19.97 22.48 5.88
C ASN A 44 -20.03 23.38 7.15
N ASP A 45 -19.03 23.36 8.00
CA ASP A 45 -18.94 24.23 9.17
C ASP A 45 -18.52 25.65 8.75
N PRO A 46 -19.36 26.69 8.92
CA PRO A 46 -19.02 28.05 8.56
C PRO A 46 -17.85 28.64 9.38
N ALA A 47 -17.52 28.03 10.52
CA ALA A 47 -16.41 28.42 11.39
C ALA A 47 -15.09 27.72 11.01
N ALA A 48 -15.14 26.74 10.12
CA ALA A 48 -13.92 26.04 9.67
C ALA A 48 -13.14 26.93 8.68
N ASP A 49 -11.90 27.20 9.01
CA ASP A 49 -10.96 27.85 8.08
C ASP A 49 -10.52 26.82 7.02
N VAL A 50 -11.34 26.68 5.97
CA VAL A 50 -11.15 25.64 4.92
C VAL A 50 -10.14 26.14 3.90
N SER A 51 -8.87 26.23 4.30
CA SER A 51 -7.76 26.47 3.38
C SER A 51 -7.27 25.21 2.64
N ILE A 52 -7.77 24.04 3.04
CA ILE A 52 -7.31 22.72 2.56
C ILE A 52 -8.33 22.15 1.57
N SER A 53 -7.88 21.67 0.41
CA SER A 53 -8.76 21.00 -0.56
C SER A 53 -9.24 19.63 -0.02
N ILE A 54 -10.41 19.18 -0.49
CA ILE A 54 -10.98 17.87 -0.13
C ILE A 54 -10.00 16.73 -0.43
N ALA A 55 -9.32 16.81 -1.58
CA ALA A 55 -8.32 15.83 -1.97
C ALA A 55 -7.14 15.81 -0.98
N GLN A 56 -6.70 16.98 -0.54
CA GLN A 56 -5.62 17.15 0.41
C GLN A 56 -5.98 16.59 1.80
N ALA A 57 -7.21 16.80 2.24
CA ALA A 57 -7.70 16.26 3.49
C ALA A 57 -7.89 14.73 3.45
N PHE A 58 -8.25 14.16 2.29
CA PHE A 58 -8.49 12.73 2.12
C PHE A 58 -7.20 11.94 1.85
N PHE A 59 -6.32 12.40 0.96
CA PHE A 59 -5.09 11.73 0.55
C PHE A 59 -3.85 12.20 1.29
N GLY A 60 -3.91 13.32 2.02
CA GLY A 60 -2.80 13.85 2.79
C GLY A 60 -2.35 12.89 3.90
N PRO A 61 -1.18 13.14 4.53
CA PRO A 61 -0.62 12.31 5.59
C PRO A 61 -1.39 12.45 6.91
N THR A 62 -2.70 12.21 6.87
CA THR A 62 -3.58 12.25 8.04
C THR A 62 -3.43 10.97 8.87
N PHE A 63 -3.78 11.05 10.14
CA PHE A 63 -3.79 9.90 11.04
C PHE A 63 -4.66 8.75 10.52
N PHE A 64 -5.85 9.06 10.02
CA PHE A 64 -6.78 8.06 9.50
C PHE A 64 -6.28 7.41 8.22
N TYR A 65 -5.69 8.20 7.31
CA TYR A 65 -5.05 7.67 6.12
C TYR A 65 -3.93 6.69 6.49
N SER A 66 -3.04 7.11 7.40
CA SER A 66 -1.90 6.30 7.84
C SER A 66 -2.34 4.98 8.49
N ILE A 67 -3.36 5.00 9.36
CA ILE A 67 -3.92 3.79 9.96
C ILE A 67 -4.52 2.87 8.90
N SER A 68 -5.28 3.42 7.95
CA SER A 68 -5.92 2.61 6.90
C SER A 68 -4.90 1.78 6.13
N ILE A 69 -3.84 2.41 5.66
CA ILE A 69 -2.82 1.73 4.86
C ILE A 69 -1.95 0.81 5.71
N LEU A 70 -1.64 1.20 6.95
CA LEU A 70 -0.84 0.42 7.90
C LEU A 70 -1.51 -0.91 8.26
N ILE A 71 -2.84 -0.93 8.30
CA ILE A 71 -3.62 -2.15 8.55
C ILE A 71 -3.82 -2.94 7.26
N THR A 72 -4.23 -2.28 6.18
CA THR A 72 -4.63 -2.95 4.94
C THR A 72 -3.48 -3.70 4.28
N ALA A 73 -2.28 -3.11 4.19
CA ALA A 73 -1.15 -3.71 3.50
C ALA A 73 -0.68 -5.05 4.12
N PRO A 74 -0.49 -5.17 5.46
CA PRO A 74 -0.15 -6.45 6.09
C PRO A 74 -1.22 -7.53 5.88
N PHE A 75 -2.50 -7.17 5.97
CA PHE A 75 -3.58 -8.14 5.78
C PHE A 75 -3.68 -8.65 4.34
N LEU A 76 -3.43 -7.80 3.34
CA LEU A 76 -3.39 -8.20 1.93
C LEU A 76 -2.22 -9.13 1.63
N THR A 77 -1.09 -8.97 2.34
CA THR A 77 0.16 -9.65 1.99
C THR A 77 0.50 -10.83 2.88
N MET A 78 -0.09 -10.94 4.08
CA MET A 78 0.28 -11.95 5.06
C MET A 78 0.22 -13.39 4.54
N ARG A 79 -0.64 -13.69 3.56
CA ARG A 79 -0.86 -15.03 3.00
C ARG A 79 -0.04 -15.33 1.75
N THR A 80 0.56 -14.33 1.12
CA THR A 80 1.17 -14.46 -0.22
C THR A 80 2.18 -15.59 -0.34
N PHE A 81 3.09 -15.74 0.62
CA PHE A 81 4.08 -16.81 0.68
C PHE A 81 3.95 -17.69 1.92
N SER A 82 3.54 -17.12 3.06
CA SER A 82 3.52 -17.85 4.33
C SER A 82 2.57 -19.05 4.29
N GLU A 83 1.44 -18.94 3.61
CA GLU A 83 0.48 -20.03 3.46
C GLU A 83 1.00 -21.16 2.59
N GLU A 84 1.62 -20.85 1.45
CA GLU A 84 2.23 -21.84 0.57
C GLU A 84 3.40 -22.57 1.23
N LYS A 85 4.17 -21.85 2.04
CA LYS A 85 5.23 -22.45 2.86
C LYS A 85 4.68 -23.35 3.96
N ARG A 86 3.54 -22.98 4.55
CA ARG A 86 2.89 -23.78 5.60
C ARG A 86 2.30 -25.06 5.03
N THR A 87 1.71 -25.00 3.84
CA THR A 87 1.07 -26.14 3.18
C THR A 87 2.04 -27.00 2.37
N GLY A 88 3.28 -26.56 2.16
CA GLY A 88 4.26 -27.24 1.29
C GLY A 88 4.00 -27.04 -0.20
N SER A 89 2.95 -26.32 -0.59
CA SER A 89 2.60 -26.10 -2.02
C SER A 89 3.61 -25.25 -2.77
N ILE A 90 4.52 -24.58 -2.06
CA ILE A 90 5.61 -23.82 -2.67
C ILE A 90 6.54 -24.72 -3.51
N GLU A 91 6.74 -25.99 -3.12
CA GLU A 91 7.59 -26.94 -3.86
C GLU A 91 6.99 -27.25 -5.24
N LEU A 92 5.67 -27.43 -5.32
CA LEU A 92 4.98 -27.62 -6.60
C LEU A 92 5.10 -26.38 -7.50
N LEU A 93 5.11 -25.20 -6.91
CA LEU A 93 5.26 -23.96 -7.65
C LEU A 93 6.68 -23.80 -8.21
N LEU A 94 7.70 -24.22 -7.45
CA LEU A 94 9.11 -24.14 -7.87
C LEU A 94 9.50 -25.24 -8.88
N THR A 95 8.73 -26.32 -8.99
CA THR A 95 8.92 -27.35 -10.04
C THR A 95 8.22 -27.02 -11.36
N ALA A 96 7.34 -26.02 -11.37
CA ALA A 96 6.70 -25.54 -12.60
C ALA A 96 7.74 -24.83 -13.53
N PRO A 97 7.53 -24.78 -14.85
CA PRO A 97 8.42 -24.12 -15.79
C PRO A 97 8.27 -22.59 -15.76
N VAL A 98 8.48 -22.01 -14.56
CA VAL A 98 8.43 -20.58 -14.30
C VAL A 98 9.66 -20.14 -13.51
N THR A 99 10.10 -18.91 -13.71
CA THR A 99 11.23 -18.36 -12.94
C THR A 99 10.76 -17.87 -11.57
N ASP A 100 11.65 -17.96 -10.56
CA ASP A 100 11.35 -17.48 -9.21
C ASP A 100 10.89 -16.02 -9.20
N MET A 101 11.47 -15.18 -10.07
CA MET A 101 11.09 -13.78 -10.21
C MET A 101 9.68 -13.61 -10.80
N GLN A 102 9.24 -14.51 -11.70
CA GLN A 102 7.86 -14.50 -12.20
C GLN A 102 6.86 -14.84 -11.08
N VAL A 103 7.23 -15.75 -10.18
CA VAL A 103 6.43 -16.08 -9.00
C VAL A 103 6.33 -14.88 -8.06
N VAL A 104 7.46 -14.24 -7.74
CA VAL A 104 7.48 -13.04 -6.87
C VAL A 104 6.63 -11.92 -7.46
N LEU A 105 6.84 -11.62 -8.76
CA LEU A 105 6.10 -10.57 -9.45
C LEU A 105 4.60 -10.87 -9.54
N SER A 106 4.21 -12.12 -9.78
CA SER A 106 2.78 -12.47 -9.85
C SER A 106 2.07 -12.29 -8.51
N LYS A 107 2.72 -12.66 -7.40
CA LYS A 107 2.18 -12.48 -6.04
C LYS A 107 2.12 -11.01 -5.64
N PHE A 108 3.16 -10.26 -5.95
CA PHE A 108 3.17 -8.81 -5.75
C PHE A 108 2.05 -8.14 -6.55
N LEU A 109 1.97 -8.40 -7.85
CA LEU A 109 0.95 -7.80 -8.72
C LEU A 109 -0.47 -8.20 -8.30
N GLY A 110 -0.69 -9.45 -7.88
CA GLY A 110 -1.99 -9.90 -7.38
C GLY A 110 -2.43 -9.12 -6.14
N ALA A 111 -1.56 -8.96 -5.15
CA ALA A 111 -1.83 -8.21 -3.94
C ALA A 111 -1.94 -6.69 -4.20
N TRP A 112 -1.06 -6.15 -5.05
CA TRP A 112 -1.09 -4.73 -5.43
C TRP A 112 -2.36 -4.36 -6.21
N LEU A 113 -2.78 -5.19 -7.16
CA LEU A 113 -4.03 -4.98 -7.89
C LEU A 113 -5.25 -5.04 -6.95
N ALA A 114 -5.26 -5.94 -5.98
CA ALA A 114 -6.30 -5.97 -4.95
C ALA A 114 -6.35 -4.65 -4.16
N TYR A 115 -5.19 -4.13 -3.78
CA TYR A 115 -5.07 -2.81 -3.12
C TYR A 115 -5.56 -1.67 -4.02
N VAL A 116 -5.16 -1.65 -5.30
CA VAL A 116 -5.60 -0.66 -6.30
C VAL A 116 -7.13 -0.68 -6.46
N ILE A 117 -7.73 -1.87 -6.50
CA ILE A 117 -9.19 -2.03 -6.58
C ILE A 117 -9.87 -1.47 -5.33
N LEU A 118 -9.38 -1.77 -4.12
CA LEU A 118 -9.94 -1.24 -2.87
C LEU A 118 -9.93 0.29 -2.85
N TRP A 119 -8.81 0.92 -3.22
CA TRP A 119 -8.72 2.37 -3.35
C TRP A 119 -9.61 2.89 -4.49
N GLY A 120 -9.69 2.18 -5.62
CA GLY A 120 -10.54 2.54 -6.74
C GLY A 120 -12.02 2.61 -6.37
N LEU A 121 -12.49 1.75 -5.47
CA LEU A 121 -13.87 1.80 -4.98
C LEU A 121 -14.20 3.10 -4.23
N THR A 122 -13.22 3.76 -3.61
CA THR A 122 -13.43 5.05 -2.92
C THR A 122 -13.71 6.21 -3.89
N VAL A 123 -13.48 6.04 -5.21
CA VAL A 123 -13.85 7.02 -6.24
C VAL A 123 -15.35 7.36 -6.19
N VAL A 124 -16.18 6.39 -5.77
CA VAL A 124 -17.63 6.58 -5.62
C VAL A 124 -17.95 7.74 -4.67
N TYR A 125 -17.13 7.96 -3.63
CA TYR A 125 -17.29 9.07 -2.69
C TYR A 125 -17.14 10.43 -3.40
N PHE A 126 -16.12 10.56 -4.26
CA PHE A 126 -15.87 11.79 -5.03
C PHE A 126 -16.92 12.01 -6.12
N ILE A 127 -17.41 10.93 -6.75
CA ILE A 127 -18.52 11.01 -7.71
C ILE A 127 -19.79 11.52 -7.02
N GLY A 128 -20.10 11.00 -5.82
CA GLY A 128 -21.24 11.48 -5.01
C GLY A 128 -21.08 12.96 -4.62
N LEU A 129 -19.89 13.34 -4.16
CA LEU A 129 -19.60 14.73 -3.77
C LEU A 129 -19.71 15.70 -4.94
N ARG A 130 -19.34 15.29 -6.17
CA ARG A 130 -19.44 16.11 -7.38
C ARG A 130 -20.87 16.60 -7.66
N GLN A 131 -21.88 15.85 -7.20
CA GLN A 131 -23.27 16.25 -7.34
C GLN A 131 -23.67 17.37 -6.37
N LEU A 132 -22.91 17.52 -5.28
CA LEU A 132 -23.20 18.49 -4.22
C LEU A 132 -22.35 19.77 -4.34
N THR A 133 -21.11 19.63 -4.78
CA THR A 133 -20.18 20.76 -4.89
C THR A 133 -19.21 20.58 -6.06
N ALA A 134 -18.75 21.73 -6.60
CA ALA A 134 -17.70 21.73 -7.63
C ALA A 134 -16.32 21.67 -6.96
N PHE A 135 -15.50 20.71 -7.38
CA PHE A 135 -14.09 20.61 -6.99
C PHE A 135 -13.23 20.20 -8.20
N ASP A 136 -11.92 20.41 -8.07
CA ASP A 136 -10.95 20.05 -9.10
C ASP A 136 -10.60 18.55 -9.00
N TRP A 137 -10.65 17.86 -10.15
CA TRP A 137 -10.26 16.46 -10.27
C TRP A 137 -8.74 16.25 -10.32
N GLY A 138 -7.95 17.28 -10.64
CA GLY A 138 -6.49 17.19 -10.72
C GLY A 138 -5.88 16.62 -9.43
N PRO A 139 -6.09 17.27 -8.25
CA PRO A 139 -5.61 16.78 -6.97
C PRO A 139 -6.16 15.41 -6.56
N VAL A 140 -7.37 15.05 -6.99
CA VAL A 140 -7.96 13.73 -6.72
C VAL A 140 -7.21 12.65 -7.50
N LEU A 141 -6.98 12.85 -8.79
CA LEU A 141 -6.28 11.87 -9.64
C LEU A 141 -4.82 11.69 -9.22
N THR A 142 -4.13 12.79 -8.91
CA THR A 142 -2.76 12.72 -8.41
C THR A 142 -2.68 12.08 -7.02
N GLY A 143 -3.67 12.32 -6.16
CA GLY A 143 -3.82 11.65 -4.87
C GLY A 143 -3.97 10.14 -5.00
N TYR A 144 -4.81 9.64 -5.92
CA TYR A 144 -4.90 8.20 -6.23
C TYR A 144 -3.58 7.65 -6.76
N LEU A 145 -2.90 8.37 -7.66
CA LEU A 145 -1.59 7.96 -8.16
C LEU A 145 -0.58 7.80 -7.02
N GLY A 146 -0.50 8.80 -6.13
CA GLY A 146 0.35 8.74 -4.94
C GLY A 146 0.01 7.57 -4.03
N ALA A 147 -1.29 7.34 -3.76
CA ALA A 147 -1.76 6.22 -2.96
C ALA A 147 -1.40 4.86 -3.57
N TRP A 148 -1.51 4.69 -4.89
CA TRP A 148 -1.16 3.45 -5.59
C TRP A 148 0.35 3.21 -5.63
N MET A 149 1.14 4.25 -5.83
CA MET A 149 2.61 4.15 -5.83
C MET A 149 3.16 3.86 -4.43
N LEU A 150 2.66 4.56 -3.41
CA LEU A 150 2.97 4.22 -2.02
C LEU A 150 2.52 2.79 -1.71
N GLY A 151 1.30 2.42 -2.11
CA GLY A 151 0.77 1.06 -1.94
C GLY A 151 1.68 -0.01 -2.53
N ALA A 152 2.35 0.25 -3.66
CA ALA A 152 3.32 -0.67 -4.23
C ALA A 152 4.49 -0.94 -3.27
N VAL A 153 5.03 0.09 -2.62
CA VAL A 153 6.08 -0.05 -1.60
C VAL A 153 5.59 -0.89 -0.42
N LEU A 154 4.41 -0.54 0.12
CA LEU A 154 3.86 -1.21 1.30
C LEU A 154 3.57 -2.70 1.03
N ILE A 155 2.99 -2.99 -0.13
CA ILE A 155 2.72 -4.37 -0.56
C ILE A 155 4.04 -5.13 -0.81
N ALA A 156 5.06 -4.50 -1.41
CA ALA A 156 6.36 -5.14 -1.62
C ALA A 156 7.04 -5.52 -0.29
N ILE A 157 6.99 -4.63 0.71
CA ILE A 157 7.48 -4.90 2.08
C ILE A 157 6.69 -6.05 2.72
N GLY A 158 5.36 -6.06 2.58
CA GLY A 158 4.52 -7.12 3.12
C GLY A 158 4.77 -8.47 2.44
N VAL A 159 4.98 -8.50 1.14
CA VAL A 159 5.37 -9.71 0.39
C VAL A 159 6.73 -10.23 0.85
N LEU A 160 7.70 -9.33 1.07
CA LEU A 160 9.00 -9.68 1.65
C LEU A 160 8.82 -10.29 3.06
N ALA A 161 8.07 -9.64 3.94
CA ALA A 161 7.79 -10.14 5.28
C ALA A 161 7.12 -11.52 5.24
N SER A 162 6.13 -11.73 4.37
CA SER A 162 5.48 -13.01 4.16
C SER A 162 6.44 -14.10 3.65
N SER A 163 7.46 -13.72 2.88
CA SER A 163 8.48 -14.65 2.40
C SER A 163 9.45 -15.12 3.47
N LEU A 164 9.55 -14.46 4.61
CA LEU A 164 10.49 -14.80 5.70
C LEU A 164 9.94 -15.82 6.70
N THR A 165 8.63 -16.10 6.70
CA THR A 165 7.97 -16.95 7.70
C THR A 165 6.98 -17.94 7.09
N ARG A 166 6.67 -19.02 7.83
CA ARG A 166 5.60 -19.98 7.51
C ARG A 166 4.27 -19.66 8.23
N ASN A 167 4.27 -18.65 9.11
CA ASN A 167 3.09 -18.27 9.89
C ASN A 167 2.53 -16.94 9.40
N GLN A 168 1.24 -16.93 9.00
CA GLN A 168 0.54 -15.74 8.48
C GLN A 168 0.49 -14.59 9.50
N VAL A 169 0.28 -14.90 10.80
CA VAL A 169 0.20 -13.90 11.85
C VAL A 169 1.57 -13.24 12.06
N VAL A 170 2.64 -14.05 12.07
CA VAL A 170 4.01 -13.52 12.16
C VAL A 170 4.36 -12.68 10.95
N ALA A 171 3.93 -13.08 9.73
CA ALA A 171 4.10 -12.27 8.52
C ALA A 171 3.40 -10.90 8.63
N ALA A 172 2.15 -10.89 9.13
CA ALA A 172 1.40 -9.65 9.34
C ALA A 172 2.09 -8.74 10.37
N ILE A 173 2.54 -9.30 11.50
CA ILE A 173 3.25 -8.53 12.54
C ILE A 173 4.57 -7.96 12.01
N LEU A 174 5.38 -8.76 11.31
CA LEU A 174 6.64 -8.30 10.71
C LEU A 174 6.39 -7.17 9.70
N SER A 175 5.40 -7.33 8.83
CA SER A 175 5.00 -6.28 7.89
C SER A 175 4.56 -5.02 8.63
N PHE A 176 3.64 -5.15 9.58
CA PHE A 176 3.11 -4.03 10.36
C PHE A 176 4.21 -3.26 11.10
N VAL A 177 5.09 -3.97 11.81
CA VAL A 177 6.21 -3.35 12.55
C VAL A 177 7.17 -2.63 11.60
N THR A 178 7.52 -3.25 10.46
CA THR A 178 8.39 -2.62 9.46
C THR A 178 7.77 -1.34 8.91
N LEU A 179 6.48 -1.38 8.58
CA LEU A 179 5.75 -0.20 8.08
C LEU A 179 5.63 0.88 9.15
N LEU A 180 5.35 0.50 10.40
CA LEU A 180 5.29 1.43 11.52
C LEU A 180 6.62 2.15 11.74
N LEU A 181 7.74 1.41 11.68
CA LEU A 181 9.08 2.00 11.79
C LEU A 181 9.36 2.98 10.63
N LEU A 182 8.98 2.63 9.40
CA LEU A 182 9.15 3.52 8.25
C LEU A 182 8.29 4.79 8.38
N PHE A 183 7.07 4.68 8.89
CA PHE A 183 6.20 5.84 9.11
C PHE A 183 6.68 6.71 10.27
N SER A 184 7.30 6.12 11.29
CA SER A 184 7.86 6.87 12.41
C SER A 184 9.03 7.76 12.01
N LEU A 185 9.70 7.49 10.87
CA LEU A 185 10.76 8.37 10.35
C LEU A 185 10.30 9.81 10.16
N GLY A 186 9.05 10.02 9.68
CA GLY A 186 8.47 11.36 9.56
C GLY A 186 8.28 12.06 10.90
N ILE A 187 8.05 11.31 11.98
CA ILE A 187 7.89 11.88 13.33
C ILE A 187 9.25 12.30 13.89
N PHE A 188 10.33 11.57 13.58
CA PHE A 188 11.67 11.89 14.04
C PHE A 188 12.16 13.25 13.53
N GLU A 189 11.67 13.72 12.37
CA GLU A 189 12.00 15.05 11.83
C GLU A 189 11.72 16.15 12.86
N TRP A 190 10.66 16.04 13.64
CA TRP A 190 10.26 17.05 14.64
C TRP A 190 11.24 17.18 15.81
N PHE A 191 12.04 16.14 16.05
CA PHE A 191 13.04 16.13 17.13
C PHE A 191 14.44 16.54 16.67
N ILE A 192 14.67 16.62 15.36
CA ILE A 192 15.99 16.93 14.80
C ILE A 192 16.09 18.41 14.51
N ARG A 193 17.04 19.06 15.17
CA ARG A 193 17.30 20.50 15.03
C ARG A 193 18.26 20.85 13.89
N ASP A 194 19.00 19.87 13.38
CA ASP A 194 19.98 20.07 12.30
C ASP A 194 19.27 20.13 10.94
N PRO A 195 19.40 21.25 10.18
CA PRO A 195 18.67 21.44 8.93
C PRO A 195 19.03 20.44 7.82
N GLU A 196 20.28 19.97 7.76
CA GLU A 196 20.72 19.03 6.71
C GLU A 196 20.19 17.61 6.97
N THR A 197 20.24 17.19 8.24
CA THR A 197 19.70 15.89 8.65
C THR A 197 18.17 15.87 8.51
N SER A 198 17.47 16.96 8.86
CA SER A 198 16.03 17.11 8.70
C SER A 198 15.62 16.96 7.23
N LYS A 199 16.30 17.63 6.29
CA LYS A 199 16.05 17.50 4.85
C LYS A 199 16.19 16.04 4.36
N THR A 200 17.21 15.33 4.83
CA THR A 200 17.46 13.95 4.44
C THR A 200 16.36 13.02 4.95
N ILE A 201 15.92 13.20 6.20
CA ILE A 201 14.84 12.40 6.79
C ILE A 201 13.50 12.68 6.10
N ARG A 202 13.23 13.96 5.81
CA ARG A 202 12.05 14.39 5.07
C ARG A 202 11.99 13.72 3.68
N TYR A 203 13.12 13.65 2.98
CA TYR A 203 13.22 12.98 1.70
C TYR A 203 12.95 11.47 1.79
N LEU A 204 13.29 10.82 2.91
CA LEU A 204 13.03 9.41 3.16
C LEU A 204 11.63 9.13 3.72
N SER A 205 10.92 10.16 4.19
CA SER A 205 9.58 10.03 4.75
C SER A 205 8.56 9.73 3.65
N LEU A 206 8.07 8.48 3.63
CA LEU A 206 7.12 8.02 2.63
C LEU A 206 5.80 8.79 2.64
N LEU A 207 5.35 9.24 3.83
CA LEU A 207 4.08 9.92 3.98
C LEU A 207 4.13 11.40 3.57
N GLU A 208 5.27 12.06 3.76
CA GLU A 208 5.44 13.49 3.40
C GLU A 208 5.17 13.73 1.91
N HIS A 209 5.62 12.82 1.08
CA HIS A 209 5.43 12.90 -0.36
C HIS A 209 3.96 12.85 -0.80
N LEU A 210 3.08 12.24 -0.01
CA LEU A 210 1.64 12.24 -0.29
C LEU A 210 1.03 13.64 -0.23
N ASN A 211 1.63 14.55 0.55
CA ASN A 211 1.15 15.91 0.64
C ASN A 211 1.23 16.63 -0.72
N ASP A 212 2.29 16.41 -1.48
CA ASP A 212 2.46 17.00 -2.82
C ASP A 212 1.47 16.39 -3.82
N PHE A 213 1.32 15.06 -3.83
CA PHE A 213 0.33 14.39 -4.67
C PHE A 213 -1.10 14.84 -4.34
N SER A 214 -1.44 15.05 -3.08
CA SER A 214 -2.76 15.51 -2.65
C SER A 214 -3.07 16.95 -3.05
N LYS A 215 -2.05 17.76 -3.34
CA LYS A 215 -2.17 19.13 -3.86
C LYS A 215 -2.25 19.21 -5.38
N GLY A 216 -2.12 18.09 -6.08
CA GLY A 216 -2.06 18.08 -7.54
C GLY A 216 -0.64 18.23 -8.11
N ILE A 217 0.40 18.19 -7.27
CA ILE A 217 1.79 18.34 -7.69
C ILE A 217 2.38 16.96 -8.02
N LEU A 218 2.83 16.79 -9.27
CA LEU A 218 3.54 15.61 -9.71
C LEU A 218 5.05 15.85 -9.62
N ASP A 219 5.68 15.44 -8.54
CA ASP A 219 7.14 15.41 -8.43
C ASP A 219 7.65 14.02 -8.82
N THR A 220 8.70 13.98 -9.63
CA THR A 220 9.36 12.75 -10.08
C THR A 220 10.19 12.10 -8.97
N ARG A 221 10.63 12.85 -7.96
CA ARG A 221 11.48 12.37 -6.86
C ARG A 221 10.79 11.27 -6.04
N PRO A 222 9.56 11.47 -5.52
CA PRO A 222 8.81 10.40 -4.86
C PRO A 222 8.56 9.19 -5.75
N MET A 223 8.30 9.42 -7.04
CA MET A 223 8.05 8.32 -7.99
C MET A 223 9.28 7.41 -8.12
N VAL A 224 10.48 8.00 -8.25
CA VAL A 224 11.74 7.26 -8.31
C VAL A 224 11.99 6.53 -6.98
N LEU A 225 11.76 7.19 -5.84
CA LEU A 225 11.94 6.58 -4.52
C LEU A 225 11.03 5.36 -4.36
N TYR A 226 9.73 5.49 -4.63
CA TYR A 226 8.77 4.40 -4.47
C TYR A 226 9.06 3.23 -5.42
N THR A 227 9.39 3.49 -6.67
CA THR A 227 9.73 2.43 -7.63
C THR A 227 11.02 1.71 -7.24
N THR A 228 12.03 2.45 -6.78
CA THR A 228 13.31 1.88 -6.33
C THR A 228 13.13 1.01 -5.08
N LEU A 229 12.41 1.48 -4.06
CA LEU A 229 12.14 0.70 -2.85
C LEU A 229 11.33 -0.56 -3.17
N THR A 230 10.32 -0.45 -4.04
CA THR A 230 9.55 -1.61 -4.50
C THR A 230 10.47 -2.63 -5.18
N ALA A 231 11.31 -2.19 -6.11
CA ALA A 231 12.24 -3.07 -6.81
C ALA A 231 13.24 -3.76 -5.87
N ILE A 232 13.79 -3.04 -4.89
CA ILE A 232 14.69 -3.59 -3.88
C ILE A 232 13.97 -4.68 -3.05
N CYS A 233 12.76 -4.41 -2.56
CA CYS A 233 12.00 -5.38 -1.76
C CYS A 233 11.68 -6.64 -2.57
N LEU A 234 11.29 -6.51 -3.83
CA LEU A 234 11.01 -7.65 -4.71
C LEU A 234 12.29 -8.44 -5.04
N PHE A 235 13.41 -7.76 -5.26
CA PHE A 235 14.70 -8.42 -5.44
C PHE A 235 15.11 -9.23 -4.21
N LEU A 236 14.99 -8.64 -3.02
CA LEU A 236 15.26 -9.32 -1.75
C LEU A 236 14.33 -10.52 -1.55
N THR A 237 13.05 -10.39 -1.88
CA THR A 237 12.09 -11.50 -1.84
C THR A 237 12.54 -12.65 -2.73
N GLY A 238 12.99 -12.36 -3.95
CA GLY A 238 13.54 -13.37 -4.87
C GLY A 238 14.76 -14.08 -4.30
N ARG A 239 15.65 -13.35 -3.61
CA ARG A 239 16.81 -13.95 -2.92
C ARG A 239 16.42 -14.84 -1.76
N VAL A 240 15.42 -14.45 -0.98
CA VAL A 240 14.90 -15.26 0.14
C VAL A 240 14.35 -16.59 -0.37
N ILE A 241 13.56 -16.58 -1.46
CA ILE A 241 12.94 -17.79 -2.02
C ILE A 241 13.99 -18.74 -2.58
N ASN A 242 15.05 -18.20 -3.23
CA ASN A 242 16.14 -18.98 -3.79
C ASN A 242 17.12 -19.55 -2.73
N SER A 243 16.97 -19.19 -1.46
CA SER A 243 17.86 -19.66 -0.39
C SER A 243 17.71 -21.17 -0.18
N PRO A 244 18.84 -21.93 -0.04
CA PRO A 244 18.81 -23.39 0.23
C PRO A 244 17.97 -23.80 1.43
N ARG A 245 17.80 -22.92 2.41
CA ARG A 245 16.97 -23.17 3.62
C ARG A 245 15.48 -23.40 3.31
N TRP A 246 15.04 -23.12 2.11
CA TRP A 246 13.64 -23.27 1.70
C TRP A 246 13.42 -24.36 0.65
N ARG A 247 14.52 -24.99 0.19
CA ARG A 247 14.52 -26.13 -0.77
C ARG A 247 14.69 -27.49 -0.09
N SER A 248 14.88 -27.51 1.23
CA SER A 248 14.99 -28.74 2.04
C SER A 248 13.76 -29.01 2.87
#